data_b483432144329136ddfee0c021f0379a
#
_entry.id   b483432144329136ddfee0c021f0379a
#
_cell.length_a   1.000
_cell.length_b   1.000
_cell.length_c   1.000
_cell.angle_alpha   90.00
_cell.angle_beta   90.00
_cell.angle_gamma   90.00
#
_symmetry.space_group_name_H-M   'P 1'
#
loop_
_entity.id
_entity.type
_entity.pdbx_description
1 polymer ?
#
loop_
_entity_poly.entity_id
_entity_poly.type
_entity_poly.pdbx_seq_one_letter_code
_entity_poly.pdbx_strand_id
1 'polypeptide(L)'
;MDMLKNKNETAVNIVSLNAGAAIYVSGIKENLKDGIKFAKEIIVSGEALKKFEDIKKSMPEKIKTPKILEEILENKAKEVAERKIKIPYEDLKEIDYMSSLKRDFKGALLHKISQSKSAVIAEIKRASPSLGEFNMNIIPSKIASDFESMGAACLSVLTDAKYFKGSGAILEMAKKGCTLPVLRKDFIIDEYQIDESITMGADCILLIVAALNKDLLKKLYDSAKQKDLDVIVEVHDHNELDIALDTECDIIGINNRNLHTFEVDLKTTTELVQYINKDQLIITESGIHTSDDVKKMNDCG
;
A
#
# COMPACT_ATOMS: atom_id res chain seq x y z
N MET A 1 28.76 2.30 5.08
CA MET A 1 29.31 1.60 6.26
C MET A 1 30.84 1.64 6.27
N ASP A 2 31.54 1.30 5.20
CA ASP A 2 33.02 1.28 5.16
C ASP A 2 33.66 2.63 5.40
N MET A 3 33.02 3.70 5.02
CA MET A 3 33.43 5.08 5.28
C MET A 3 33.42 5.41 6.78
N LEU A 4 32.34 5.07 7.51
CA LEU A 4 32.24 5.29 8.96
C LEU A 4 33.21 4.40 9.78
N LYS A 5 33.67 3.29 9.19
CA LYS A 5 34.70 2.41 9.72
C LYS A 5 36.12 2.83 9.32
N ASN A 6 36.27 3.97 8.67
CA ASN A 6 37.54 4.54 8.19
C ASN A 6 38.34 3.61 7.26
N LYS A 7 37.64 2.77 6.47
CA LYS A 7 38.26 1.80 5.56
C LYS A 7 38.46 2.32 4.14
N ASN A 8 37.92 3.51 3.79
CA ASN A 8 38.01 4.11 2.48
C ASN A 8 38.27 5.62 2.60
N GLU A 9 39.50 6.01 2.43
CA GLU A 9 39.97 7.41 2.60
C GLU A 9 39.28 8.37 1.65
N THR A 10 39.06 7.99 0.41
CA THR A 10 38.36 8.85 -0.59
C THR A 10 36.93 9.12 -0.14
N ALA A 11 36.22 8.09 0.33
CA ALA A 11 34.85 8.22 0.83
C ALA A 11 34.81 9.08 2.11
N VAL A 12 35.77 8.91 3.03
CA VAL A 12 35.91 9.76 4.23
C VAL A 12 36.11 11.23 3.83
N ASN A 13 36.95 11.52 2.86
CA ASN A 13 37.21 12.90 2.41
C ASN A 13 35.96 13.54 1.79
N ILE A 14 35.22 12.81 0.92
CA ILE A 14 33.99 13.33 0.30
C ILE A 14 32.91 13.61 1.37
N VAL A 15 32.71 12.70 2.31
CA VAL A 15 31.71 12.89 3.36
C VAL A 15 32.13 13.99 4.33
N SER A 16 33.43 14.10 4.66
CA SER A 16 33.95 15.18 5.51
C SER A 16 33.74 16.54 4.87
N LEU A 17 33.87 16.65 3.55
CA LEU A 17 33.60 17.89 2.80
C LEU A 17 32.14 18.32 2.91
N ASN A 18 31.21 17.39 2.66
CA ASN A 18 29.77 17.67 2.72
C ASN A 18 29.29 17.96 4.16
N ALA A 19 29.71 17.14 5.13
CA ALA A 19 29.39 17.35 6.54
C ALA A 19 30.03 18.66 7.07
N GLY A 20 31.27 18.96 6.65
CA GLY A 20 31.95 20.19 7.02
C GLY A 20 31.24 21.43 6.50
N ALA A 21 30.69 21.39 5.29
CA ALA A 21 29.87 22.47 4.73
C ALA A 21 28.60 22.68 5.57
N ALA A 22 27.91 21.60 5.94
CA ALA A 22 26.72 21.68 6.80
C ALA A 22 27.04 22.25 8.19
N ILE A 23 28.16 21.83 8.80
CA ILE A 23 28.66 22.32 10.10
C ILE A 23 28.97 23.82 10.04
N TYR A 24 29.59 24.28 8.93
CA TYR A 24 29.84 25.68 8.72
C TYR A 24 28.56 26.50 8.56
N VAL A 25 27.67 26.09 7.68
CA VAL A 25 26.38 26.77 7.42
C VAL A 25 25.50 26.83 8.67
N SER A 26 25.55 25.79 9.54
CA SER A 26 24.83 25.78 10.83
C SER A 26 25.47 26.65 11.91
N GLY A 27 26.59 27.32 11.65
CA GLY A 27 27.27 28.19 12.59
C GLY A 27 28.06 27.47 13.70
N ILE A 28 28.23 26.15 13.63
CA ILE A 28 28.99 25.36 14.63
C ILE A 28 30.51 25.66 14.49
N LYS A 29 30.96 25.97 13.28
CA LYS A 29 32.35 26.43 13.00
C LYS A 29 32.35 27.72 12.19
N GLU A 30 33.36 28.55 12.42
CA GLU A 30 33.45 29.92 11.85
C GLU A 30 33.78 29.92 10.35
N ASN A 31 34.37 28.85 9.83
CA ASN A 31 34.73 28.75 8.42
C ASN A 31 34.63 27.29 7.92
N LEU A 32 34.60 27.14 6.58
CA LEU A 32 34.45 25.84 5.93
C LEU A 32 35.61 24.88 6.24
N LYS A 33 36.85 25.39 6.32
CA LYS A 33 38.04 24.56 6.59
C LYS A 33 37.97 23.91 7.95
N ASP A 34 37.57 24.65 8.97
CA ASP A 34 37.41 24.13 10.32
C ASP A 34 36.18 23.19 10.44
N GLY A 35 35.12 23.47 9.68
CA GLY A 35 33.99 22.58 9.54
C GLY A 35 34.39 21.20 8.98
N ILE A 36 35.17 21.17 7.90
CA ILE A 36 35.69 19.94 7.27
C ILE A 36 36.63 19.18 8.22
N LYS A 37 37.53 19.89 8.88
CA LYS A 37 38.46 19.30 9.86
C LYS A 37 37.69 18.64 11.00
N PHE A 38 36.73 19.33 11.57
CA PHE A 38 35.86 18.81 12.64
C PHE A 38 35.03 17.59 12.20
N ALA A 39 34.42 17.63 11.00
CA ALA A 39 33.72 16.47 10.45
C ALA A 39 34.62 15.25 10.31
N LYS A 40 35.86 15.45 9.82
CA LYS A 40 36.84 14.38 9.67
C LYS A 40 37.27 13.77 11.03
N GLU A 41 37.48 14.63 12.04
CA GLU A 41 37.81 14.20 13.40
C GLU A 41 36.72 13.32 13.99
N ILE A 42 35.44 13.69 13.87
CA ILE A 42 34.28 12.92 14.34
C ILE A 42 34.15 11.58 13.61
N ILE A 43 34.46 11.53 12.30
CA ILE A 43 34.45 10.26 11.55
C ILE A 43 35.59 9.35 12.01
N VAL A 44 36.80 9.89 12.12
CA VAL A 44 38.00 9.11 12.48
C VAL A 44 37.96 8.65 13.93
N SER A 45 37.43 9.44 14.86
CA SER A 45 37.24 9.05 16.27
C SER A 45 36.20 7.92 16.46
N GLY A 46 35.37 7.67 15.44
CA GLY A 46 34.28 6.69 15.53
C GLY A 46 33.00 7.22 16.19
N GLU A 47 32.98 8.49 16.62
CA GLU A 47 31.78 9.10 17.20
C GLU A 47 30.62 9.13 16.19
N ALA A 48 30.90 9.40 14.92
CA ALA A 48 29.90 9.35 13.86
C ALA A 48 29.31 7.93 13.69
N LEU A 49 30.15 6.90 13.75
CA LEU A 49 29.74 5.50 13.68
C LEU A 49 28.85 5.15 14.89
N LYS A 50 29.27 5.49 16.10
CA LYS A 50 28.50 5.25 17.32
C LYS A 50 27.12 5.92 17.25
N LYS A 51 27.07 7.20 16.86
CA LYS A 51 25.79 7.93 16.71
C LYS A 51 24.88 7.29 15.66
N PHE A 52 25.46 6.84 14.53
CA PHE A 52 24.73 6.11 13.50
C PHE A 52 24.15 4.78 14.02
N GLU A 53 24.93 4.01 14.80
CA GLU A 53 24.49 2.77 15.42
C GLU A 53 23.39 3.01 16.49
N ASP A 54 23.50 4.08 17.27
CA ASP A 54 22.49 4.49 18.24
C ASP A 54 21.19 4.87 17.56
N ILE A 55 21.25 5.66 16.48
CA ILE A 55 20.09 6.01 15.67
C ILE A 55 19.46 4.74 15.05
N LYS A 56 20.30 3.83 14.52
CA LYS A 56 19.81 2.57 13.96
C LYS A 56 19.11 1.67 14.99
N LYS A 57 19.55 1.69 16.25
CA LYS A 57 18.89 0.97 17.35
C LYS A 57 17.60 1.63 17.81
N SER A 58 17.49 2.96 17.67
CA SER A 58 16.28 3.72 18.01
C SER A 58 15.27 3.80 16.87
N MET A 59 15.66 3.39 15.65
CA MET A 59 14.71 3.23 14.55
C MET A 59 13.82 2.03 14.88
N PRO A 60 12.48 2.15 14.74
CA PRO A 60 11.62 0.98 14.81
C PRO A 60 12.15 -0.08 13.85
N GLU A 61 12.13 -1.35 14.28
CA GLU A 61 12.55 -2.46 13.42
C GLU A 61 11.85 -2.30 12.06
N LYS A 62 12.64 -2.17 10.99
CA LYS A 62 12.06 -2.15 9.65
C LYS A 62 11.23 -3.42 9.52
N ILE A 63 9.92 -3.27 9.30
CA ILE A 63 9.06 -4.40 8.93
C ILE A 63 9.80 -5.11 7.80
N LYS A 64 10.22 -6.36 8.04
CA LYS A 64 10.92 -7.15 7.01
C LYS A 64 9.91 -7.44 5.93
N THR A 65 9.99 -6.72 4.83
CA THR A 65 9.13 -6.97 3.66
C THR A 65 9.35 -8.40 3.19
N PRO A 66 8.29 -9.20 2.99
CA PRO A 66 8.42 -10.55 2.44
C PRO A 66 9.14 -10.52 1.09
N LYS A 67 10.03 -11.49 0.84
CA LYS A 67 10.82 -11.53 -0.40
C LYS A 67 9.97 -11.43 -1.66
N ILE A 68 8.85 -12.12 -1.70
CA ILE A 68 7.92 -12.04 -2.84
C ILE A 68 7.32 -10.64 -3.01
N LEU A 69 7.03 -9.94 -1.92
CA LEU A 69 6.53 -8.57 -1.97
C LEU A 69 7.62 -7.61 -2.45
N GLU A 70 8.87 -7.79 -2.03
CA GLU A 70 10.00 -7.00 -2.54
C GLU A 70 10.13 -7.16 -4.08
N GLU A 71 10.09 -8.39 -4.58
CA GLU A 71 10.13 -8.67 -6.03
C GLU A 71 8.95 -8.03 -6.80
N ILE A 72 7.76 -8.05 -6.21
CA ILE A 72 6.57 -7.40 -6.77
C ILE A 72 6.75 -5.89 -6.82
N LEU A 73 7.22 -5.28 -5.73
CA LEU A 73 7.41 -3.83 -5.64
C LEU A 73 8.50 -3.32 -6.59
N GLU A 74 9.61 -4.05 -6.72
CA GLU A 74 10.65 -3.73 -7.71
C GLU A 74 10.11 -3.78 -9.14
N ASN A 75 9.29 -4.78 -9.46
CA ASN A 75 8.63 -4.87 -10.76
C ASN A 75 7.63 -3.71 -10.96
N LYS A 76 6.82 -3.42 -9.93
CA LYS A 76 5.83 -2.34 -9.98
C LYS A 76 6.48 -0.98 -10.20
N ALA A 77 7.61 -0.70 -9.56
CA ALA A 77 8.35 0.53 -9.78
C ALA A 77 8.80 0.70 -11.25
N LYS A 78 9.24 -0.41 -11.89
CA LYS A 78 9.59 -0.39 -13.32
C LYS A 78 8.36 -0.15 -14.20
N GLU A 79 7.26 -0.86 -13.93
CA GLU A 79 6.00 -0.69 -14.66
C GLU A 79 5.48 0.76 -14.59
N VAL A 80 5.50 1.36 -13.39
CA VAL A 80 5.07 2.76 -13.20
C VAL A 80 5.98 3.71 -13.95
N ALA A 81 7.31 3.52 -13.89
CA ALA A 81 8.25 4.34 -14.63
C ALA A 81 8.02 4.28 -16.15
N GLU A 82 7.77 3.07 -16.71
CA GLU A 82 7.45 2.90 -18.13
C GLU A 82 6.11 3.56 -18.51
N ARG A 83 5.10 3.48 -17.63
CA ARG A 83 3.79 4.12 -17.86
C ARG A 83 3.91 5.64 -17.87
N LYS A 84 4.68 6.24 -16.96
CA LYS A 84 4.97 7.68 -16.92
C LYS A 84 5.65 8.20 -18.20
N ILE A 85 6.46 7.35 -18.86
CA ILE A 85 7.07 7.70 -20.14
C ILE A 85 6.02 7.65 -21.28
N LYS A 86 5.11 6.66 -21.25
CA LYS A 86 4.08 6.49 -22.29
C LYS A 86 2.97 7.52 -22.18
N ILE A 87 2.54 7.83 -20.97
CA ILE A 87 1.51 8.82 -20.66
C ILE A 87 2.09 9.70 -19.56
N PRO A 88 2.61 10.89 -19.88
CA PRO A 88 3.09 11.84 -18.90
C PRO A 88 2.02 12.20 -17.86
N TYR A 89 2.43 12.58 -16.67
CA TYR A 89 1.52 12.84 -15.55
C TYR A 89 0.50 13.95 -15.86
N GLU A 90 0.91 14.96 -16.62
CA GLU A 90 0.02 16.05 -17.02
C GLU A 90 -1.08 15.57 -17.99
N ASP A 91 -0.70 14.72 -18.95
CA ASP A 91 -1.64 14.14 -19.91
C ASP A 91 -2.63 13.20 -19.22
N LEU A 92 -2.17 12.45 -18.19
CA LEU A 92 -3.03 11.56 -17.43
C LEU A 92 -4.15 12.29 -16.69
N LYS A 93 -3.87 13.49 -16.14
CA LYS A 93 -4.86 14.32 -15.44
C LYS A 93 -5.95 14.89 -16.36
N GLU A 94 -5.66 15.03 -17.65
CA GLU A 94 -6.63 15.52 -18.65
C GLU A 94 -7.60 14.41 -19.10
N ILE A 95 -7.33 13.15 -18.78
CA ILE A 95 -8.16 12.01 -19.16
C ILE A 95 -9.34 11.92 -18.17
N ASP A 96 -10.44 12.59 -18.44
CA ASP A 96 -11.71 12.46 -17.69
C ASP A 96 -12.57 11.32 -18.26
N TYR A 97 -12.03 10.09 -18.25
CA TYR A 97 -12.70 8.98 -18.95
C TYR A 97 -13.87 8.37 -18.15
N MET A 98 -13.83 8.38 -16.82
CA MET A 98 -14.79 7.62 -15.99
C MET A 98 -15.29 8.35 -14.74
N SER A 99 -14.98 9.62 -14.56
CA SER A 99 -15.40 10.40 -13.38
C SER A 99 -16.92 10.44 -13.19
N SER A 100 -17.68 10.47 -14.32
CA SER A 100 -19.14 10.42 -14.31
C SER A 100 -19.75 9.11 -13.83
N LEU A 101 -18.93 8.05 -13.67
CA LEU A 101 -19.35 6.73 -13.21
C LEU A 101 -18.89 6.42 -11.77
N LYS A 102 -18.41 7.43 -11.04
CA LYS A 102 -17.98 7.26 -9.66
C LYS A 102 -19.12 6.76 -8.78
N ARG A 103 -18.80 5.82 -7.90
CA ARG A 103 -19.75 5.17 -6.99
C ARG A 103 -19.18 5.21 -5.57
N ASP A 104 -20.07 5.30 -4.58
CA ASP A 104 -19.73 5.36 -3.17
C ASP A 104 -19.39 3.96 -2.63
N PHE A 105 -18.08 3.64 -2.52
CA PHE A 105 -17.61 2.33 -2.10
C PHE A 105 -17.87 2.10 -0.61
N LYS A 106 -17.50 3.06 0.25
CA LYS A 106 -17.73 2.99 1.70
C LYS A 106 -19.23 2.95 2.01
N GLY A 107 -20.01 3.81 1.35
CA GLY A 107 -21.46 3.87 1.56
C GLY A 107 -22.17 2.58 1.15
N ALA A 108 -21.73 1.91 0.06
CA ALA A 108 -22.30 0.62 -0.33
C ALA A 108 -22.08 -0.48 0.72
N LEU A 109 -20.91 -0.52 1.37
CA LEU A 109 -20.62 -1.44 2.47
C LEU A 109 -21.49 -1.11 3.70
N LEU A 110 -21.53 0.15 4.11
CA LEU A 110 -22.32 0.61 5.25
C LEU A 110 -23.82 0.37 5.04
N HIS A 111 -24.32 0.51 3.81
CA HIS A 111 -25.71 0.22 3.48
C HIS A 111 -26.07 -1.26 3.72
N LYS A 112 -25.21 -2.21 3.37
CA LYS A 112 -25.44 -3.64 3.67
C LYS A 112 -25.43 -3.90 5.18
N ILE A 113 -24.45 -3.31 5.89
CA ILE A 113 -24.31 -3.46 7.35
C ILE A 113 -25.55 -2.90 8.06
N SER A 114 -26.07 -1.74 7.64
CA SER A 114 -27.28 -1.14 8.22
C SER A 114 -28.53 -2.02 8.07
N GLN A 115 -28.54 -2.94 7.08
CA GLN A 115 -29.58 -3.93 6.89
C GLN A 115 -29.33 -5.23 7.67
N SER A 116 -28.33 -5.27 8.56
CA SER A 116 -27.89 -6.48 9.27
C SER A 116 -27.49 -7.62 8.32
N LYS A 117 -26.87 -7.27 7.17
CA LYS A 117 -26.34 -8.21 6.18
C LYS A 117 -24.84 -8.11 6.12
N SER A 118 -24.17 -9.22 5.83
CA SER A 118 -22.74 -9.20 5.54
C SER A 118 -22.47 -8.39 4.27
N ALA A 119 -21.54 -7.43 4.34
CA ALA A 119 -21.11 -6.64 3.21
C ALA A 119 -19.96 -7.36 2.49
N VAL A 120 -20.26 -8.05 1.39
CA VAL A 120 -19.29 -8.85 0.64
C VAL A 120 -18.65 -8.02 -0.46
N ILE A 121 -17.32 -7.99 -0.47
CA ILE A 121 -16.51 -7.48 -1.60
C ILE A 121 -16.11 -8.71 -2.43
N ALA A 122 -16.72 -8.88 -3.61
CA ALA A 122 -16.46 -10.02 -4.47
C ALA A 122 -15.25 -9.78 -5.38
N GLU A 123 -14.30 -10.73 -5.43
CA GLU A 123 -13.02 -10.54 -6.10
C GLU A 123 -12.97 -11.19 -7.49
N ILE A 124 -12.55 -10.41 -8.50
CA ILE A 124 -12.23 -10.88 -9.85
C ILE A 124 -10.71 -11.02 -9.96
N LYS A 125 -10.25 -12.28 -10.03
CA LYS A 125 -8.84 -12.65 -10.07
C LYS A 125 -8.60 -13.80 -11.04
N ARG A 126 -7.52 -13.70 -11.85
CA ARG A 126 -7.14 -14.71 -12.86
C ARG A 126 -6.00 -15.60 -12.43
N ALA A 127 -5.11 -15.09 -11.62
CA ALA A 127 -3.92 -15.79 -11.14
C ALA A 127 -3.50 -15.27 -9.77
N SER A 128 -2.64 -16.01 -9.09
CA SER A 128 -1.94 -15.54 -7.89
C SER A 128 -0.55 -16.18 -7.78
N PRO A 129 0.41 -15.58 -7.05
CA PRO A 129 1.74 -16.17 -6.86
C PRO A 129 1.71 -17.56 -6.23
N SER A 130 0.71 -17.87 -5.39
CA SER A 130 0.59 -19.14 -4.67
C SER A 130 -0.09 -20.26 -5.48
N LEU A 131 -1.02 -19.91 -6.40
CA LEU A 131 -1.85 -20.88 -7.13
C LEU A 131 -1.55 -20.91 -8.64
N GLY A 132 -0.75 -19.95 -9.15
CA GLY A 132 -0.57 -19.79 -10.60
C GLY A 132 -1.84 -19.28 -11.30
N GLU A 133 -2.00 -19.62 -12.55
CA GLU A 133 -3.15 -19.25 -13.39
C GLU A 133 -4.32 -20.22 -13.17
N PHE A 134 -5.54 -19.72 -12.99
CA PHE A 134 -6.73 -20.55 -12.75
C PHE A 134 -8.01 -20.05 -13.42
N ASN A 135 -8.15 -18.77 -13.72
CA ASN A 135 -9.38 -18.15 -14.25
C ASN A 135 -9.14 -17.32 -15.52
N MET A 136 -8.37 -17.80 -16.47
CA MET A 136 -7.94 -17.01 -17.63
C MET A 136 -9.07 -16.65 -18.60
N ASN A 137 -10.11 -17.47 -18.70
CA ASN A 137 -11.20 -17.35 -19.70
C ASN A 137 -12.45 -16.64 -19.19
N ILE A 138 -12.36 -15.90 -18.06
CA ILE A 138 -13.51 -15.18 -17.52
C ILE A 138 -13.88 -13.98 -18.41
N ILE A 139 -15.17 -13.68 -18.44
CA ILE A 139 -15.70 -12.44 -19.02
C ILE A 139 -15.99 -11.49 -17.85
N PRO A 140 -15.16 -10.45 -17.61
CA PRO A 140 -15.24 -9.63 -16.40
C PRO A 140 -16.61 -8.98 -16.19
N SER A 141 -17.24 -8.48 -17.26
CA SER A 141 -18.56 -7.84 -17.19
C SER A 141 -19.68 -8.82 -16.77
N LYS A 142 -19.58 -10.07 -17.24
CA LYS A 142 -20.56 -11.12 -16.86
C LYS A 142 -20.38 -11.52 -15.38
N ILE A 143 -19.15 -11.74 -14.95
CA ILE A 143 -18.86 -12.09 -13.54
C ILE A 143 -19.29 -10.95 -12.61
N ALA A 144 -19.06 -9.69 -12.99
CA ALA A 144 -19.49 -8.53 -12.23
C ALA A 144 -21.02 -8.51 -12.06
N SER A 145 -21.79 -8.75 -13.16
CA SER A 145 -23.23 -8.85 -13.12
C SER A 145 -23.72 -10.04 -12.28
N ASP A 146 -23.03 -11.18 -12.36
CA ASP A 146 -23.39 -12.36 -11.54
C ASP A 146 -23.15 -12.06 -10.04
N PHE A 147 -22.05 -11.44 -9.66
CA PHE A 147 -21.77 -11.03 -8.29
C PHE A 147 -22.79 -10.02 -7.74
N GLU A 148 -23.18 -9.05 -8.56
CA GLU A 148 -24.24 -8.09 -8.21
C GLU A 148 -25.57 -8.81 -7.96
N SER A 149 -25.96 -9.74 -8.83
CA SER A 149 -27.19 -10.52 -8.70
C SER A 149 -27.21 -11.41 -7.47
N MET A 150 -26.02 -11.89 -7.02
CA MET A 150 -25.82 -12.66 -5.81
C MET A 150 -25.79 -11.79 -4.54
N GLY A 151 -25.84 -10.46 -4.68
CA GLY A 151 -25.96 -9.53 -3.57
C GLY A 151 -24.65 -9.01 -3.01
N ALA A 152 -23.54 -9.11 -3.74
CA ALA A 152 -22.29 -8.43 -3.36
C ALA A 152 -22.54 -6.93 -3.12
N ALA A 153 -21.75 -6.32 -2.23
CA ALA A 153 -21.79 -4.89 -1.95
C ALA A 153 -20.87 -4.12 -2.90
N CYS A 154 -19.69 -4.66 -3.13
CA CYS A 154 -18.65 -4.06 -3.96
C CYS A 154 -17.89 -5.15 -4.74
N LEU A 155 -17.08 -4.73 -5.70
CA LEU A 155 -16.13 -5.59 -6.39
C LEU A 155 -14.68 -5.25 -6.00
N SER A 156 -13.81 -6.25 -6.01
CA SER A 156 -12.35 -6.12 -6.00
C SER A 156 -11.81 -6.67 -7.31
N VAL A 157 -11.04 -5.88 -8.05
CA VAL A 157 -10.52 -6.29 -9.35
C VAL A 157 -9.00 -6.18 -9.36
N LEU A 158 -8.31 -7.31 -9.57
CA LEU A 158 -6.86 -7.36 -9.69
C LEU A 158 -6.44 -6.67 -11.00
N THR A 159 -5.52 -5.68 -10.88
CA THR A 159 -4.96 -4.97 -12.03
C THR A 159 -3.46 -5.21 -12.22
N ASP A 160 -2.79 -5.91 -11.30
CA ASP A 160 -1.40 -6.32 -11.48
C ASP A 160 -1.26 -7.34 -12.64
N ALA A 161 -0.43 -7.00 -13.62
CA ALA A 161 -0.30 -7.78 -14.84
C ALA A 161 0.58 -9.02 -14.65
N LYS A 162 1.73 -8.89 -14.03
CA LYS A 162 2.75 -9.94 -13.97
C LYS A 162 2.35 -11.10 -13.08
N TYR A 163 1.91 -10.82 -11.88
CA TYR A 163 1.68 -11.83 -10.83
C TYR A 163 0.23 -12.29 -10.74
N PHE A 164 -0.72 -11.44 -11.13
CA PHE A 164 -2.15 -11.73 -11.02
C PHE A 164 -2.88 -11.78 -12.37
N LYS A 165 -2.18 -11.54 -13.49
CA LYS A 165 -2.75 -11.53 -14.85
C LYS A 165 -3.94 -10.56 -14.98
N GLY A 166 -3.88 -9.48 -14.18
CA GLY A 166 -4.86 -8.40 -14.16
C GLY A 166 -4.56 -7.32 -15.19
N SER A 167 -5.44 -6.36 -15.32
CA SER A 167 -5.23 -5.12 -16.09
C SER A 167 -6.31 -4.09 -15.80
N GLY A 168 -6.06 -2.80 -16.10
CA GLY A 168 -7.08 -1.75 -16.04
C GLY A 168 -8.29 -2.05 -16.93
N ALA A 169 -8.07 -2.66 -18.11
CA ALA A 169 -9.17 -3.06 -18.99
C ALA A 169 -10.13 -4.07 -18.34
N ILE A 170 -9.62 -4.98 -17.50
CA ILE A 170 -10.48 -5.92 -16.74
C ILE A 170 -11.35 -5.14 -15.75
N LEU A 171 -10.79 -4.15 -15.05
CA LEU A 171 -11.51 -3.29 -14.12
C LEU A 171 -12.61 -2.49 -14.86
N GLU A 172 -12.28 -1.85 -15.98
CA GLU A 172 -13.26 -1.12 -16.80
C GLU A 172 -14.40 -2.02 -17.29
N MET A 173 -14.08 -3.24 -17.76
CA MET A 173 -15.10 -4.19 -18.20
C MET A 173 -16.00 -4.63 -17.04
N ALA A 174 -15.44 -4.88 -15.87
CA ALA A 174 -16.21 -5.22 -14.67
C ALA A 174 -17.11 -4.04 -14.25
N LYS A 175 -16.56 -2.83 -14.22
CA LYS A 175 -17.30 -1.59 -13.90
C LYS A 175 -18.50 -1.36 -14.82
N LYS A 176 -18.32 -1.61 -16.12
CA LYS A 176 -19.40 -1.50 -17.13
C LYS A 176 -20.45 -2.61 -17.04
N GLY A 177 -20.10 -3.74 -16.44
CA GLY A 177 -20.97 -4.91 -16.32
C GLY A 177 -21.95 -4.90 -15.15
N CYS A 178 -21.80 -3.97 -14.20
CA CYS A 178 -22.65 -3.89 -13.01
C CYS A 178 -22.78 -2.45 -12.49
N THR A 179 -23.56 -2.24 -11.44
CA THR A 179 -23.68 -0.95 -10.73
C THR A 179 -22.84 -0.89 -9.43
N LEU A 180 -22.15 -1.96 -9.07
CA LEU A 180 -21.36 -2.05 -7.83
C LEU A 180 -20.12 -1.14 -7.87
N PRO A 181 -19.74 -0.51 -6.74
CA PRO A 181 -18.45 0.15 -6.61
C PRO A 181 -17.29 -0.82 -6.75
N VAL A 182 -16.16 -0.34 -7.30
CA VAL A 182 -15.02 -1.18 -7.67
C VAL A 182 -13.74 -0.72 -6.99
N LEU A 183 -13.11 -1.64 -6.25
CA LEU A 183 -11.76 -1.52 -5.73
C LEU A 183 -10.74 -1.92 -6.80
N ARG A 184 -9.77 -1.05 -7.09
CA ARG A 184 -8.54 -1.43 -7.76
C ARG A 184 -7.62 -2.17 -6.78
N LYS A 185 -7.52 -3.48 -6.92
CA LYS A 185 -6.60 -4.32 -6.13
C LYS A 185 -5.27 -4.39 -6.86
N ASP A 186 -4.31 -3.58 -6.43
CA ASP A 186 -2.97 -3.45 -7.01
C ASP A 186 -1.97 -3.01 -5.93
N PHE A 187 -0.68 -3.03 -6.25
CA PHE A 187 0.39 -2.48 -5.39
C PHE A 187 0.60 -1.01 -5.75
N ILE A 188 -0.01 -0.11 -4.99
CA ILE A 188 0.07 1.33 -5.20
C ILE A 188 1.26 1.87 -4.41
N ILE A 189 2.26 2.42 -5.12
CA ILE A 189 3.53 2.92 -4.58
C ILE A 189 3.87 4.33 -5.05
N ASP A 190 3.03 4.93 -5.88
CA ASP A 190 3.29 6.23 -6.51
C ASP A 190 1.96 6.98 -6.76
N GLU A 191 1.98 8.31 -6.60
CA GLU A 191 0.79 9.17 -6.82
C GLU A 191 0.24 9.06 -8.25
N TYR A 192 1.09 8.79 -9.24
CA TYR A 192 0.67 8.52 -10.61
C TYR A 192 -0.40 7.43 -10.70
N GLN A 193 -0.27 6.38 -9.88
CA GLN A 193 -1.24 5.27 -9.88
C GLN A 193 -2.60 5.67 -9.29
N ILE A 194 -2.67 6.74 -8.49
CA ILE A 194 -3.94 7.26 -7.96
C ILE A 194 -4.74 7.88 -9.11
N ASP A 195 -4.13 8.77 -9.90
CA ASP A 195 -4.78 9.35 -11.08
C ASP A 195 -5.11 8.27 -12.14
N GLU A 196 -4.18 7.33 -12.35
CA GLU A 196 -4.42 6.17 -13.21
C GLU A 196 -5.63 5.33 -12.73
N SER A 197 -5.84 5.20 -11.42
CA SER A 197 -7.02 4.48 -10.87
C SER A 197 -8.32 5.18 -11.23
N ILE A 198 -8.34 6.51 -11.18
CA ILE A 198 -9.51 7.31 -11.56
C ILE A 198 -9.82 7.13 -13.05
N THR A 199 -8.81 7.18 -13.91
CA THR A 199 -9.00 6.98 -15.35
C THR A 199 -9.53 5.60 -15.71
N MET A 200 -9.19 4.56 -14.92
CA MET A 200 -9.75 3.21 -15.06
C MET A 200 -11.17 3.08 -14.49
N GLY A 201 -11.66 4.06 -13.74
CA GLY A 201 -12.98 4.05 -13.10
C GLY A 201 -13.02 3.34 -11.76
N ALA A 202 -11.90 3.23 -11.04
CA ALA A 202 -11.90 2.74 -9.67
C ALA A 202 -12.61 3.72 -8.73
N ASP A 203 -13.34 3.20 -7.76
CA ASP A 203 -13.99 3.96 -6.69
C ASP A 203 -13.19 3.89 -5.39
N CYS A 204 -12.37 2.87 -5.26
CA CYS A 204 -11.52 2.59 -4.11
C CYS A 204 -10.16 2.07 -4.57
N ILE A 205 -9.14 2.33 -3.78
CA ILE A 205 -7.79 1.77 -3.96
C ILE A 205 -7.32 1.04 -2.71
N LEU A 206 -6.28 0.23 -2.87
CA LEU A 206 -5.61 -0.48 -1.78
C LEU A 206 -4.26 0.16 -1.49
N LEU A 207 -3.98 0.46 -0.23
CA LEU A 207 -2.65 0.79 0.27
C LEU A 207 -2.21 -0.27 1.27
N ILE A 208 -1.09 -0.93 1.02
CA ILE A 208 -0.58 -2.04 1.83
C ILE A 208 0.53 -1.52 2.73
N VAL A 209 0.35 -1.58 4.06
CA VAL A 209 1.35 -1.06 5.03
C VAL A 209 2.70 -1.74 4.86
N ALA A 210 2.73 -3.06 4.67
CA ALA A 210 3.97 -3.82 4.41
C ALA A 210 4.75 -3.35 3.16
N ALA A 211 4.08 -2.69 2.22
CA ALA A 211 4.67 -2.22 0.95
C ALA A 211 5.19 -0.78 1.00
N LEU A 212 4.81 0.01 2.02
CA LEU A 212 5.00 1.45 2.07
C LEU A 212 5.71 1.85 3.38
N ASN A 213 6.57 2.87 3.32
CA ASN A 213 6.97 3.53 4.55
C ASN A 213 5.84 4.48 5.02
N LYS A 214 5.86 4.84 6.30
CA LYS A 214 4.82 5.64 6.95
C LYS A 214 4.52 6.97 6.23
N ASP A 215 5.57 7.69 5.83
CA ASP A 215 5.42 8.99 5.17
C ASP A 215 4.77 8.86 3.79
N LEU A 216 5.16 7.83 3.01
CA LEU A 216 4.59 7.56 1.70
C LEU A 216 3.15 7.05 1.83
N LEU A 217 2.85 6.19 2.80
CA LEU A 217 1.49 5.74 3.08
C LEU A 217 0.56 6.93 3.34
N LYS A 218 0.94 7.82 4.26
CA LYS A 218 0.15 9.02 4.57
C LYS A 218 -0.03 9.92 3.35
N LYS A 219 1.06 10.16 2.60
CA LYS A 219 1.01 10.97 1.38
C LYS A 219 0.05 10.41 0.33
N LEU A 220 0.12 9.09 0.06
CA LEU A 220 -0.76 8.43 -0.91
C LEU A 220 -2.22 8.40 -0.43
N TYR A 221 -2.44 8.17 0.86
CA TYR A 221 -3.77 8.24 1.46
C TYR A 221 -4.40 9.62 1.28
N ASP A 222 -3.69 10.68 1.69
CA ASP A 222 -4.18 12.05 1.57
C ASP A 222 -4.44 12.46 0.11
N SER A 223 -3.54 12.07 -0.80
CA SER A 223 -3.70 12.32 -2.24
C SER A 223 -4.94 11.63 -2.81
N ALA A 224 -5.22 10.38 -2.40
CA ALA A 224 -6.42 9.66 -2.81
C ALA A 224 -7.70 10.29 -2.26
N LYS A 225 -7.72 10.67 -0.98
CA LYS A 225 -8.87 11.32 -0.34
C LYS A 225 -9.16 12.70 -0.94
N GLN A 226 -8.13 13.48 -1.32
CA GLN A 226 -8.31 14.76 -2.03
C GLN A 226 -8.98 14.62 -3.39
N LYS A 227 -8.91 13.41 -3.98
CA LYS A 227 -9.53 13.06 -5.26
C LYS A 227 -10.82 12.27 -5.08
N ASP A 228 -11.32 12.26 -3.85
CA ASP A 228 -12.54 11.54 -3.47
C ASP A 228 -12.49 10.02 -3.66
N LEU A 229 -11.35 9.38 -3.77
CA LEU A 229 -11.25 7.92 -3.74
C LEU A 229 -11.41 7.40 -2.32
N ASP A 230 -12.14 6.31 -2.17
CA ASP A 230 -12.05 5.53 -0.94
C ASP A 230 -10.73 4.75 -0.91
N VAL A 231 -10.23 4.48 0.29
CA VAL A 231 -8.94 3.82 0.48
C VAL A 231 -9.07 2.74 1.54
N ILE A 232 -8.73 1.51 1.17
CA ILE A 232 -8.51 0.43 2.14
C ILE A 232 -7.03 0.44 2.50
N VAL A 233 -6.73 0.55 3.80
CA VAL A 233 -5.36 0.39 4.33
C VAL A 233 -5.22 -1.04 4.84
N GLU A 234 -4.45 -1.87 4.14
CA GLU A 234 -4.27 -3.29 4.44
C GLU A 234 -3.16 -3.51 5.46
N VAL A 235 -3.46 -4.32 6.50
CA VAL A 235 -2.55 -4.68 7.59
C VAL A 235 -2.53 -6.18 7.83
N HIS A 236 -1.39 -6.71 8.36
CA HIS A 236 -1.18 -8.12 8.61
C HIS A 236 -0.84 -8.44 10.07
N ASP A 237 -0.43 -7.44 10.86
CA ASP A 237 -0.06 -7.59 12.26
C ASP A 237 -0.27 -6.30 13.06
N HIS A 238 0.04 -6.32 14.36
CA HIS A 238 -0.11 -5.17 15.25
C HIS A 238 0.77 -3.97 14.88
N ASN A 239 2.00 -4.20 14.41
CA ASN A 239 2.90 -3.10 14.06
C ASN A 239 2.39 -2.36 12.83
N GLU A 240 1.85 -3.09 11.86
CA GLU A 240 1.21 -2.52 10.69
C GLU A 240 -0.10 -1.81 11.05
N LEU A 241 -0.88 -2.36 11.99
CA LEU A 241 -2.09 -1.72 12.49
C LEU A 241 -1.79 -0.38 13.16
N ASP A 242 -0.75 -0.29 14.00
CA ASP A 242 -0.34 0.97 14.62
C ASP A 242 -0.03 2.05 13.57
N ILE A 243 0.66 1.69 12.48
CA ILE A 243 0.96 2.60 11.36
C ILE A 243 -0.32 3.02 10.63
N ALA A 244 -1.25 2.09 10.42
CA ALA A 244 -2.53 2.38 9.78
C ALA A 244 -3.39 3.33 10.63
N LEU A 245 -3.44 3.12 11.95
CA LEU A 245 -4.16 4.00 12.90
C LEU A 245 -3.58 5.40 12.92
N ASP A 246 -2.25 5.56 12.89
CA ASP A 246 -1.58 6.86 12.79
C ASP A 246 -1.86 7.60 11.47
N THR A 247 -2.33 6.89 10.44
CA THR A 247 -2.76 7.49 9.16
C THR A 247 -4.15 8.11 9.24
N GLU A 248 -4.93 7.80 10.30
CA GLU A 248 -6.33 8.22 10.50
C GLU A 248 -7.23 7.73 9.35
N CYS A 249 -7.01 6.50 8.88
CA CYS A 249 -7.75 5.95 7.75
C CYS A 249 -9.17 5.53 8.14
N ASP A 250 -10.11 5.67 7.19
CA ASP A 250 -11.53 5.35 7.37
C ASP A 250 -11.84 3.86 7.29
N ILE A 251 -11.03 3.10 6.53
CA ILE A 251 -11.27 1.68 6.23
C ILE A 251 -9.97 0.92 6.43
N ILE A 252 -10.00 -0.07 7.31
CA ILE A 252 -8.88 -0.98 7.60
C ILE A 252 -9.20 -2.35 7.03
N GLY A 253 -8.31 -2.87 6.18
CA GLY A 253 -8.35 -4.25 5.69
C GLY A 253 -7.40 -5.13 6.50
N ILE A 254 -7.92 -6.14 7.20
CA ILE A 254 -7.10 -7.13 7.91
C ILE A 254 -6.93 -8.34 7.01
N ASN A 255 -5.70 -8.56 6.53
CA ASN A 255 -5.40 -9.72 5.70
C ASN A 255 -4.92 -10.89 6.56
N ASN A 256 -5.72 -11.94 6.61
CA ASN A 256 -5.44 -13.17 7.36
C ASN A 256 -4.31 -14.02 6.75
N ARG A 257 -3.79 -13.64 5.58
CA ARG A 257 -2.68 -14.33 4.94
C ARG A 257 -1.36 -13.73 5.35
N ASN A 258 -0.53 -14.50 6.00
CA ASN A 258 0.86 -14.13 6.26
C ASN A 258 1.63 -14.06 4.94
N LEU A 259 2.21 -12.90 4.61
CA LEU A 259 2.93 -12.70 3.35
C LEU A 259 4.32 -13.39 3.31
N HIS A 260 4.85 -13.85 4.45
CA HIS A 260 6.11 -14.59 4.52
C HIS A 260 5.92 -16.10 4.34
N THR A 261 4.86 -16.67 4.97
CA THR A 261 4.64 -18.12 4.98
C THR A 261 3.51 -18.56 4.06
N PHE A 262 2.68 -17.62 3.58
CA PHE A 262 1.42 -17.84 2.86
C PHE A 262 0.35 -18.59 3.66
N GLU A 263 0.60 -18.88 4.93
CA GLU A 263 -0.41 -19.45 5.83
C GLU A 263 -1.54 -18.47 6.06
N VAL A 264 -2.74 -19.00 6.25
CA VAL A 264 -3.97 -18.22 6.48
C VAL A 264 -4.55 -18.60 7.82
N ASP A 265 -4.69 -17.62 8.74
CA ASP A 265 -5.33 -17.83 10.03
C ASP A 265 -6.30 -16.68 10.35
N LEU A 266 -7.59 -17.01 10.49
CA LEU A 266 -8.65 -16.07 10.84
C LEU A 266 -8.46 -15.44 12.24
N LYS A 267 -7.55 -15.98 13.05
CA LYS A 267 -7.18 -15.35 14.32
C LYS A 267 -6.58 -13.96 14.13
N THR A 268 -5.89 -13.69 13.01
CA THR A 268 -5.35 -12.38 12.72
C THR A 268 -6.43 -11.31 12.84
N THR A 269 -7.60 -11.52 12.21
CA THR A 269 -8.73 -10.59 12.35
C THR A 269 -9.24 -10.53 13.79
N THR A 270 -9.48 -11.66 14.45
CA THR A 270 -10.04 -11.67 15.81
C THR A 270 -9.14 -11.04 16.86
N GLU A 271 -7.82 -11.04 16.64
CA GLU A 271 -6.85 -10.41 17.51
C GLU A 271 -6.70 -8.92 17.25
N LEU A 272 -6.73 -8.48 15.98
CA LEU A 272 -6.51 -7.07 15.64
C LEU A 272 -7.75 -6.20 15.81
N VAL A 273 -8.94 -6.73 15.57
CA VAL A 273 -10.19 -5.96 15.60
C VAL A 273 -10.43 -5.22 16.92
N GLN A 274 -9.98 -5.78 18.04
CA GLN A 274 -10.17 -5.19 19.38
C GLN A 274 -9.36 -3.90 19.63
N TYR A 275 -8.40 -3.58 18.74
CA TYR A 275 -7.57 -2.38 18.82
C TYR A 275 -8.02 -1.29 17.82
N ILE A 276 -9.03 -1.58 17.00
CA ILE A 276 -9.53 -0.65 15.97
C ILE A 276 -10.70 0.16 16.55
N ASN A 277 -10.76 1.44 16.24
CA ASN A 277 -11.83 2.30 16.72
C ASN A 277 -13.16 1.97 16.05
N LYS A 278 -14.27 2.14 16.76
CA LYS A 278 -15.62 1.77 16.30
C LYS A 278 -16.15 2.61 15.13
N ASP A 279 -15.55 3.74 14.85
CA ASP A 279 -15.87 4.62 13.72
C ASP A 279 -15.15 4.23 12.42
N GLN A 280 -14.19 3.31 12.51
CA GLN A 280 -13.49 2.76 11.35
C GLN A 280 -14.22 1.52 10.82
N LEU A 281 -14.34 1.44 9.48
CA LEU A 281 -14.89 0.26 8.83
C LEU A 281 -13.80 -0.81 8.71
N ILE A 282 -14.12 -2.02 9.16
CA ILE A 282 -13.20 -3.15 9.14
C ILE A 282 -13.58 -4.11 8.02
N ILE A 283 -12.59 -4.53 7.24
CA ILE A 283 -12.70 -5.55 6.21
C ILE A 283 -11.75 -6.70 6.60
N THR A 284 -12.23 -7.92 6.56
CA THR A 284 -11.40 -9.12 6.70
C THR A 284 -11.15 -9.76 5.34
N GLU A 285 -9.89 -10.10 5.07
CA GLU A 285 -9.45 -10.63 3.78
C GLU A 285 -8.76 -11.98 3.94
N SER A 286 -8.91 -12.85 2.96
CA SER A 286 -8.35 -14.22 2.92
C SER A 286 -8.96 -15.17 3.95
N GLY A 287 -9.13 -16.43 3.56
CA GLY A 287 -9.49 -17.52 4.47
C GLY A 287 -10.98 -17.69 4.80
N ILE A 288 -11.86 -16.89 4.20
CA ILE A 288 -13.30 -17.03 4.37
C ILE A 288 -13.81 -18.07 3.35
N HIS A 289 -14.10 -19.27 3.81
CA HIS A 289 -14.51 -20.40 2.95
C HIS A 289 -15.91 -20.92 3.24
N THR A 290 -16.43 -20.69 4.45
CA THR A 290 -17.70 -21.26 4.92
C THR A 290 -18.60 -20.17 5.51
N SER A 291 -19.88 -20.49 5.65
CA SER A 291 -20.84 -19.63 6.36
C SER A 291 -20.47 -19.44 7.85
N ASP A 292 -19.81 -20.43 8.45
CA ASP A 292 -19.35 -20.35 9.84
C ASP A 292 -18.17 -19.37 9.97
N ASP A 293 -17.29 -19.30 8.97
CA ASP A 293 -16.24 -18.28 8.92
C ASP A 293 -16.85 -16.87 8.85
N VAL A 294 -17.84 -16.67 7.97
CA VAL A 294 -18.55 -15.39 7.87
C VAL A 294 -19.21 -15.02 9.20
N LYS A 295 -19.89 -15.97 9.84
CA LYS A 295 -20.50 -15.74 11.15
C LYS A 295 -19.47 -15.37 12.19
N LYS A 296 -18.35 -16.11 12.26
CA LYS A 296 -17.25 -15.83 13.17
C LYS A 296 -16.69 -14.41 12.99
N MET A 297 -16.54 -13.96 11.75
CA MET A 297 -16.04 -12.59 11.47
C MET A 297 -17.09 -11.54 11.88
N ASN A 298 -18.37 -11.74 11.58
CA ASN A 298 -19.43 -10.83 12.02
C ASN A 298 -19.57 -10.75 13.55
N ASP A 299 -19.29 -11.83 14.27
CA ASP A 299 -19.36 -11.87 15.74
C ASP A 299 -18.17 -11.14 16.39
N CYS A 300 -17.10 -10.83 15.64
CA CYS A 300 -15.94 -10.10 16.13
C CYS A 300 -16.09 -8.56 16.04
N GLY A 301 -16.98 -8.06 15.17
CA GLY A 301 -17.20 -6.60 15.02
C GLY A 301 -17.57 -6.19 13.61
#